data_d16c7be419d87d24cdda23b001eced26
#
_entry.id   d16c7be419d87d24cdda23b001eced26
#
_cell.length_a   1.000
_cell.length_b   1.000
_cell.length_c   1.000
_cell.angle_alpha   90.00
_cell.angle_beta   90.00
_cell.angle_gamma   90.00
#
_symmetry.space_group_name_H-M   'P 1'
#
loop_
_entity.id
_entity.type
_entity.pdbx_description
1 polymer ?
#
loop_
_entity_poly.entity_id
_entity_poly.type
_entity_poly.pdbx_seq_one_letter_code
_entity_poly.pdbx_strand_id
1 'polypeptide(L)'
;METLLVLTNLPDLASAKVMAAQLIERRLAACVNVLSPCQSVYRWQGKVEQAVEIPLAIKTTRPRYAEVESAIRELHPDEVPEIIAIPVTAGLPAYLQWIEQECAAPSEC
;
A
#
# COMPACT_ATOMS: atom_id res chain seq x y z
N MET A 1 18.19 -4.31 2.13
CA MET A 1 17.12 -3.29 2.32
C MET A 1 15.98 -3.89 3.09
N GLU A 2 15.35 -3.08 3.91
CA GLU A 2 14.19 -3.55 4.66
C GLU A 2 12.94 -3.58 3.77
N THR A 3 12.28 -4.73 3.76
CA THR A 3 10.98 -4.88 3.09
C THR A 3 9.89 -4.43 4.03
N LEU A 4 8.91 -3.71 3.50
CA LEU A 4 7.76 -3.23 4.25
C LEU A 4 6.47 -3.76 3.64
N LEU A 5 5.52 -4.09 4.52
CA LEU A 5 4.15 -4.36 4.13
C LEU A 5 3.33 -3.13 4.49
N VAL A 6 2.80 -2.45 3.50
CA VAL A 6 1.99 -1.25 3.71
C VAL A 6 0.53 -1.61 3.54
N LEU A 7 -0.29 -1.18 4.49
CA LEU A 7 -1.72 -1.44 4.47
C LEU A 7 -2.48 -0.14 4.28
N THR A 8 -3.48 -0.17 3.42
CA THR A 8 -4.42 0.91 3.23
C THR A 8 -5.77 0.32 2.81
N ASN A 9 -6.82 1.11 2.89
CA ASN A 9 -8.17 0.68 2.51
C ASN A 9 -8.77 1.69 1.54
N LEU A 10 -9.47 1.19 0.53
CA LEU A 10 -10.18 2.03 -0.44
C LEU A 10 -11.70 1.80 -0.32
N PRO A 11 -12.52 2.78 -0.69
CA PRO A 11 -13.97 2.66 -0.54
C PRO A 11 -14.63 1.70 -1.54
N ASP A 12 -13.98 1.42 -2.67
CA ASP A 12 -14.54 0.56 -3.70
C ASP A 12 -13.45 -0.15 -4.50
N LEU A 13 -13.86 -1.17 -5.24
CA LEU A 13 -12.93 -1.99 -6.00
C LEU A 13 -12.27 -1.20 -7.14
N ALA A 14 -13.00 -0.31 -7.78
CA ALA A 14 -12.47 0.44 -8.91
C ALA A 14 -11.30 1.32 -8.46
N SER A 15 -11.45 2.09 -7.38
CA SER A 15 -10.39 2.94 -6.87
C SER A 15 -9.22 2.11 -6.34
N ALA A 16 -9.49 0.95 -5.74
CA ALA A 16 -8.45 0.03 -5.28
C ALA A 16 -7.58 -0.46 -6.44
N LYS A 17 -8.21 -0.85 -7.54
CA LYS A 17 -7.48 -1.31 -8.73
C LYS A 17 -6.64 -0.20 -9.36
N VAL A 18 -7.18 1.01 -9.42
CA VAL A 18 -6.43 2.16 -9.95
C VAL A 18 -5.20 2.42 -9.10
N MET A 19 -5.36 2.46 -7.78
CA MET A 19 -4.24 2.69 -6.87
C MET A 19 -3.18 1.59 -7.00
N ALA A 20 -3.60 0.33 -7.02
CA ALA A 20 -2.68 -0.79 -7.18
C ALA A 20 -1.87 -0.67 -8.47
N ALA A 21 -2.53 -0.38 -9.58
CA ALA A 21 -1.87 -0.23 -10.88
C ALA A 21 -0.87 0.93 -10.87
N GLN A 22 -1.23 2.06 -10.27
CA GLN A 22 -0.37 3.24 -10.22
C GLN A 22 0.89 2.97 -9.39
N LEU A 23 0.76 2.29 -8.26
CA LEU A 23 1.92 1.98 -7.43
C LEU A 23 2.90 1.06 -8.14
N ILE A 24 2.40 0.07 -8.88
CA ILE A 24 3.25 -0.84 -9.65
C ILE A 24 3.89 -0.11 -10.84
N GLU A 25 3.10 0.65 -11.57
CA GLU A 25 3.59 1.35 -12.77
C GLU A 25 4.70 2.35 -12.42
N ARG A 26 4.57 3.04 -11.29
CA ARG A 26 5.57 4.00 -10.81
C ARG A 26 6.76 3.33 -10.13
N ARG A 27 6.80 2.01 -10.07
CA ARG A 27 7.85 1.21 -9.40
C ARG A 27 7.98 1.54 -7.91
N LEU A 28 6.89 1.95 -7.29
CA LEU A 28 6.86 2.24 -5.86
C LEU A 28 6.58 1.00 -5.03
N ALA A 29 6.01 -0.02 -5.66
CA ALA A 29 5.75 -1.30 -5.02
C ALA A 29 6.05 -2.42 -6.00
N ALA A 30 6.43 -3.58 -5.46
CA ALA A 30 6.68 -4.77 -6.27
C ALA A 30 5.41 -5.57 -6.49
N CYS A 31 4.53 -5.57 -5.50
CA CYS A 31 3.29 -6.33 -5.55
C CYS A 31 2.24 -5.62 -4.71
N VAL A 32 1.02 -5.57 -5.22
CA VAL A 32 -0.12 -5.06 -4.47
C VAL A 32 -1.23 -6.10 -4.54
N ASN A 33 -1.61 -6.63 -3.39
CA ASN A 33 -2.74 -7.54 -3.32
C ASN A 33 -4.00 -6.73 -3.02
N VAL A 34 -4.99 -6.86 -3.88
CA VAL A 34 -6.32 -6.29 -3.67
C VAL A 34 -7.13 -7.37 -2.97
N LEU A 35 -7.47 -7.15 -1.71
CA LEU A 35 -8.08 -8.18 -0.90
C LEU A 35 -9.61 -8.14 -0.99
N SER A 36 -10.26 -9.17 -0.42
CA SER A 36 -11.71 -9.21 -0.36
C SER A 36 -12.24 -8.08 0.50
N PRO A 37 -13.46 -7.59 0.22
CA PRO A 37 -14.06 -6.53 1.03
C PRO A 37 -14.09 -6.90 2.50
N CYS A 38 -13.80 -5.93 3.35
CA CYS A 38 -13.90 -6.08 4.79
C CYS A 38 -14.86 -5.04 5.35
N GLN A 39 -15.40 -5.33 6.54
CA GLN A 39 -16.20 -4.36 7.24
C GLN A 39 -15.32 -3.71 8.31
N SER A 40 -15.17 -2.39 8.20
CA SER A 40 -14.39 -1.61 9.16
C SER A 40 -15.34 -0.94 10.15
N VAL A 41 -14.99 -1.01 11.42
CA VAL A 41 -15.72 -0.32 12.49
C VAL A 41 -14.74 0.58 13.20
N TYR A 42 -15.04 1.86 13.27
CA TYR A 42 -14.08 2.84 13.77
C TYR A 42 -14.79 4.04 14.37
N ARG A 43 -14.03 4.85 15.11
CA ARG A 43 -14.55 6.09 15.69
C ARG A 43 -14.05 7.26 14.86
N TRP A 44 -14.97 8.10 14.44
CA TRP A 44 -14.66 9.29 13.67
C TRP A 44 -15.50 10.45 14.17
N GLN A 45 -14.84 11.54 14.57
CA GLN A 45 -15.50 12.75 15.08
C GLN A 45 -16.53 12.46 16.17
N GLY A 46 -16.14 11.61 17.12
CA GLY A 46 -16.97 11.28 18.28
C GLY A 46 -18.06 10.25 18.05
N LYS A 47 -18.17 9.70 16.85
CA LYS A 47 -19.20 8.71 16.50
C LYS A 47 -18.57 7.40 16.08
N VAL A 48 -19.29 6.29 16.35
CA VAL A 48 -18.92 4.98 15.85
C VAL A 48 -19.48 4.85 14.43
N GLU A 49 -18.58 4.60 13.48
CA GLU A 49 -18.93 4.48 12.07
C GLU A 49 -18.62 3.05 11.59
N GLN A 50 -19.30 2.64 10.53
CA GLN A 50 -19.05 1.37 9.87
C GLN A 50 -18.96 1.63 8.36
N ALA A 51 -18.05 0.95 7.70
CA ALA A 51 -17.91 1.05 6.25
C ALA A 51 -17.41 -0.27 5.70
N VAL A 52 -17.86 -0.59 4.48
CA VAL A 52 -17.26 -1.69 3.71
C VAL A 52 -16.09 -1.10 2.95
N GLU A 53 -14.92 -1.72 3.07
CA GLU A 53 -13.71 -1.23 2.46
C GLU A 53 -12.96 -2.34 1.73
N ILE A 54 -12.16 -1.95 0.74
CA ILE A 54 -11.29 -2.88 0.00
C ILE A 54 -9.87 -2.69 0.50
N PRO A 55 -9.33 -3.65 1.27
CA PRO A 55 -7.96 -3.54 1.76
C PRO A 55 -6.93 -3.79 0.66
N LEU A 56 -5.83 -3.07 0.70
CA LEU A 56 -4.66 -3.33 -0.12
C LEU A 56 -3.51 -3.76 0.77
N ALA A 57 -2.80 -4.81 0.36
CA ALA A 57 -1.54 -5.23 0.97
C ALA A 57 -0.43 -4.92 -0.04
N ILE A 58 0.41 -3.95 0.29
CA ILE A 58 1.41 -3.39 -0.61
C ILE A 58 2.80 -3.83 -0.15
N LYS A 59 3.55 -4.48 -1.03
CA LYS A 59 4.91 -4.93 -0.70
C LYS A 59 5.90 -3.99 -1.36
N THR A 60 6.69 -3.32 -0.53
CA THR A 60 7.63 -2.30 -0.95
C THR A 60 8.89 -2.34 -0.09
N THR A 61 9.75 -1.36 -0.24
CA THR A 61 10.97 -1.22 0.55
C THR A 61 10.97 0.09 1.31
N ARG A 62 11.76 0.15 2.39
CA ARG A 62 11.85 1.36 3.19
C ARG A 62 12.27 2.60 2.39
N PRO A 63 13.26 2.53 1.48
CA PRO A 63 13.63 3.72 0.69
C PRO A 63 12.49 4.29 -0.16
N ARG A 64 11.49 3.45 -0.53
CA ARG A 64 10.35 3.90 -1.34
C ARG A 64 9.16 4.33 -0.51
N TYR A 65 9.18 4.10 0.80
CA TYR A 65 7.99 4.30 1.62
C TYR A 65 7.43 5.73 1.56
N ALA A 66 8.27 6.74 1.64
CA ALA A 66 7.81 8.12 1.61
C ALA A 66 7.04 8.43 0.32
N GLU A 67 7.51 7.90 -0.80
CA GLU A 67 6.84 8.08 -2.09
C GLU A 67 5.56 7.26 -2.17
N VAL A 68 5.54 6.06 -1.57
CA VAL A 68 4.31 5.26 -1.48
C VAL A 68 3.25 6.02 -0.70
N GLU A 69 3.60 6.54 0.47
CA GLU A 69 2.68 7.32 1.28
C GLU A 69 2.15 8.53 0.52
N SER A 70 3.02 9.26 -0.15
CA SER A 70 2.66 10.43 -0.94
C SER A 70 1.70 10.06 -2.07
N ALA A 71 1.97 8.97 -2.79
CA ALA A 71 1.11 8.50 -3.88
C ALA A 71 -0.27 8.09 -3.37
N ILE A 72 -0.33 7.38 -2.24
CA ILE A 72 -1.60 6.98 -1.66
C ILE A 72 -2.42 8.21 -1.26
N ARG A 73 -1.78 9.19 -0.62
CA ARG A 73 -2.47 10.44 -0.23
C ARG A 73 -3.01 11.19 -1.44
N GLU A 74 -2.24 11.21 -2.53
CA GLU A 74 -2.65 11.87 -3.78
C GLU A 74 -3.89 11.21 -4.38
N LEU A 75 -3.95 9.88 -4.35
CA LEU A 75 -4.97 9.09 -5.03
C LEU A 75 -6.17 8.72 -4.16
N HIS A 76 -6.05 8.86 -2.85
CA HIS A 76 -7.10 8.43 -1.93
C HIS A 76 -8.15 9.54 -1.74
N PRO A 77 -9.45 9.17 -1.76
CA PRO A 77 -10.52 10.17 -1.59
C PRO A 77 -10.65 10.71 -0.17
N ASP A 78 -10.17 9.97 0.85
CA ASP A 78 -10.31 10.39 2.23
C ASP A 78 -9.27 11.43 2.61
N GLU A 79 -9.65 12.34 3.49
CA GLU A 79 -8.75 13.37 4.01
C GLU A 79 -7.63 12.76 4.87
N VAL A 80 -7.99 11.76 5.69
CA VAL A 80 -7.04 11.04 6.54
C VAL A 80 -7.15 9.56 6.26
N PRO A 81 -6.49 9.05 5.20
CA PRO A 81 -6.56 7.63 4.88
C PRO A 81 -5.73 6.79 5.85
N GLU A 82 -6.10 5.52 5.99
CA GLU A 82 -5.25 4.56 6.70
C GLU A 82 -4.02 4.30 5.86
N ILE A 83 -2.84 4.58 6.41
CA ILE A 83 -1.57 4.23 5.78
C ILE A 83 -0.64 3.82 6.90
N ILE A 84 -0.36 2.53 7.01
CA ILE A 84 0.58 2.02 8.00
C ILE A 84 1.56 1.09 7.33
N ALA A 85 2.77 1.01 7.88
CA ALA A 85 3.80 0.12 7.36
C ALA A 85 4.25 -0.82 8.47
N ILE A 86 4.39 -2.09 8.11
CA ILE A 86 4.84 -3.15 9.01
C ILE A 86 6.14 -3.70 8.46
N PRO A 87 7.21 -3.77 9.28
CA PRO A 87 8.45 -4.37 8.82
C PRO A 87 8.28 -5.86 8.56
N VAL A 88 8.79 -6.35 7.44
CA VAL A 88 8.85 -7.77 7.13
C VAL A 88 10.17 -8.30 7.68
N THR A 89 10.12 -9.04 8.77
CA THR A 89 11.32 -9.47 9.48
C THR A 89 11.98 -10.71 8.92
N ALA A 90 11.25 -11.50 8.13
CA ALA A 90 11.75 -12.73 7.51
C ALA A 90 10.94 -13.05 6.29
N GLY A 91 11.55 -13.71 5.32
CA GLY A 91 10.87 -14.16 4.11
C GLY A 91 11.82 -14.97 3.27
N LEU A 92 11.27 -15.59 2.21
CA LEU A 92 12.11 -16.32 1.26
C LEU A 92 13.10 -15.34 0.60
N PRO A 93 14.41 -15.60 0.70
CA PRO A 93 15.41 -14.65 0.18
C PRO A 93 15.20 -14.25 -1.27
N ALA A 94 14.87 -15.19 -2.14
CA ALA A 94 14.64 -14.89 -3.54
C ALA A 94 13.44 -13.95 -3.75
N TYR A 95 12.40 -14.10 -2.94
CA TYR A 95 11.22 -13.24 -3.03
C TYR A 95 11.53 -11.83 -2.53
N LEU A 96 12.22 -11.72 -1.39
CA LEU A 96 12.60 -10.41 -0.85
C LEU A 96 13.52 -9.67 -1.81
N GLN A 97 14.44 -10.40 -2.45
CA GLN A 97 15.32 -9.81 -3.45
C GLN A 97 14.54 -9.32 -4.66
N TRP A 98 13.53 -10.07 -5.08
CA TRP A 98 12.66 -9.66 -6.18
C TRP A 98 11.93 -8.35 -5.83
N ILE A 99 11.43 -8.21 -4.59
CA ILE A 99 10.80 -6.96 -4.15
C ILE A 99 11.79 -5.80 -4.27
N GLU A 100 13.03 -5.99 -3.81
CA GLU A 100 14.05 -4.95 -3.90
C GLU A 100 14.31 -4.52 -5.34
N GLN A 101 14.42 -5.49 -6.24
CA GLN A 101 14.68 -5.22 -7.64
C GLN A 101 13.56 -4.43 -8.29
N GLU A 102 12.31 -4.82 -8.03
CA GLU A 102 11.15 -4.17 -8.65
C GLU A 102 10.89 -2.78 -8.08
N CYS A 103 11.30 -2.54 -6.85
CA CYS A 103 11.16 -1.23 -6.21
C CYS A 103 12.39 -0.34 -6.36
N ALA A 104 13.43 -0.83 -7.01
CA ALA A 104 14.63 -0.03 -7.23
C ALA A 104 14.28 1.20 -8.07
N ALA A 105 14.84 2.35 -7.68
CA ALA A 105 14.67 3.55 -8.46
C ALA A 105 15.26 3.32 -9.86
N PRO A 106 14.70 3.96 -10.90
CA PRO A 106 15.26 3.85 -12.23
C PRO A 106 16.74 4.20 -12.20
N SER A 107 17.52 3.45 -12.98
CA SER A 107 18.95 3.71 -13.07
C SER A 107 19.19 5.12 -13.59
N GLU A 108 20.12 5.82 -12.95
CA GLU A 108 20.44 7.18 -13.33
C GLU A 108 21.63 7.24 -14.30
N CYS A 109 22.10 6.09 -14.70
CA CYS A 109 23.20 6.07 -15.64
C CYS A 109 22.75 6.31 -17.04
#